data_638cf3d93499eba1d9e074c10190241e
#
_entry.id   638cf3d93499eba1d9e074c10190241e
#
_cell.length_a   1.000
_cell.length_b   1.000
_cell.length_c   1.000
_cell.angle_alpha   90.00
_cell.angle_beta   90.00
_cell.angle_gamma   90.00
#
_symmetry.space_group_name_H-M   'P 1'
#
loop_
_entity.id
_entity.type
_entity.pdbx_description
1 polymer ?
#
loop_
_entity_poly.entity_id
_entity_poly.type
_entity_poly.pdbx_seq_one_letter_code
_entity_poly.pdbx_strand_id
1 'polypeptide(L)'
;LPIRASSIPTLAECLPMMFWPGVAVEFMRYLPITVCAVLIGSLMYALFFAPVLGSLFGKVSMPAKGLVSQASHHDEVDSTKLRGFSRAYAGILRGAVNSPILVFFGSIFTLVSIAFAYINFGAGVEFFTSVEPAQTRVQIFARGNFSPVEIRDIVVDVEKRIMEVGHYKNLVTQSGSGQSLGGGQSSAPDLVGTIFVEFTDRRIRDVDGFEIENLYREAIKDIPGVKAEISIIEQGPPVGKELQLEIYGENLTDLISEATRVRNYLQNGMTGLIDVDDTTPIPGIEWRIHVDR
;
A
#
# COMPACT_ATOMS: atom_id res chain seq x y z
N LEU A 1 5.89 -21.35 -32.14
CA LEU A 1 5.93 -19.87 -32.12
C LEU A 1 4.77 -19.22 -31.36
N PRO A 2 3.47 -19.60 -31.51
CA PRO A 2 2.36 -18.89 -30.88
C PRO A 2 2.38 -18.91 -29.33
N ILE A 3 2.76 -20.02 -28.70
CA ILE A 3 2.81 -20.14 -27.23
C ILE A 3 3.86 -19.20 -26.62
N ARG A 4 5.02 -19.06 -27.26
CA ARG A 4 6.07 -18.12 -26.82
C ARG A 4 5.62 -16.67 -26.96
N ALA A 5 4.93 -16.36 -28.06
CA ALA A 5 4.45 -15.01 -28.34
C ALA A 5 3.35 -14.54 -27.35
N SER A 6 2.62 -15.45 -26.75
CA SER A 6 1.62 -15.10 -25.73
C SER A 6 2.21 -14.99 -24.31
N SER A 7 3.17 -15.84 -23.95
CA SER A 7 3.73 -15.88 -22.59
C SER A 7 4.77 -14.78 -22.30
N ILE A 8 5.55 -14.38 -23.30
CA ILE A 8 6.60 -13.35 -23.13
C ILE A 8 6.01 -11.98 -22.77
N PRO A 9 4.97 -11.45 -23.42
CA PRO A 9 4.36 -10.18 -23.03
C PRO A 9 3.83 -10.21 -21.60
N THR A 10 3.17 -11.30 -21.18
CA THR A 10 2.62 -11.42 -19.83
C THR A 10 3.73 -11.44 -18.76
N LEU A 11 4.85 -12.12 -19.03
CA LEU A 11 6.02 -12.06 -18.14
C LEU A 11 6.63 -10.65 -18.10
N ALA A 12 6.72 -9.98 -19.25
CA ALA A 12 7.26 -8.62 -19.33
C ALA A 12 6.39 -7.60 -18.61
N GLU A 13 5.08 -7.81 -18.55
CA GLU A 13 4.13 -6.95 -17.79
C GLU A 13 4.34 -7.06 -16.27
N CYS A 14 4.67 -8.25 -15.76
CA CYS A 14 4.91 -8.48 -14.35
C CYS A 14 6.27 -7.95 -13.86
N LEU A 15 7.28 -7.82 -14.74
CA LEU A 15 8.63 -7.42 -14.37
C LEU A 15 8.72 -6.01 -13.74
N PRO A 16 8.11 -4.96 -14.30
CA PRO A 16 8.21 -3.62 -13.71
C PRO A 16 7.70 -3.56 -12.28
N MET A 17 6.69 -4.36 -11.93
CA MET A 17 6.10 -4.41 -10.61
C MET A 17 7.05 -4.99 -9.55
N MET A 18 8.06 -5.79 -9.95
CA MET A 18 9.06 -6.35 -9.04
C MET A 18 10.15 -5.35 -8.65
N PHE A 19 10.36 -4.31 -9.46
CA PHE A 19 11.46 -3.34 -9.29
C PHE A 19 10.97 -1.97 -8.80
N TRP A 20 9.71 -1.81 -8.53
CA TRP A 20 9.17 -0.55 -8.04
C TRP A 20 9.67 -0.29 -6.61
N PRO A 21 10.13 0.91 -6.25
CA PRO A 21 10.56 1.24 -4.90
C PRO A 21 9.36 1.50 -3.97
N GLY A 22 9.47 1.10 -2.71
CA GLY A 22 8.51 1.44 -1.66
C GLY A 22 8.05 0.24 -0.82
N VAL A 23 7.62 0.51 0.40
CA VAL A 23 7.16 -0.50 1.38
C VAL A 23 5.96 -1.29 0.87
N ALA A 24 5.02 -0.62 0.18
CA ALA A 24 3.86 -1.27 -0.42
C ALA A 24 4.24 -2.36 -1.42
N VAL A 25 5.29 -2.10 -2.22
CA VAL A 25 5.78 -3.05 -3.20
C VAL A 25 6.57 -4.18 -2.57
N GLU A 26 7.32 -3.89 -1.52
CA GLU A 26 8.02 -4.95 -0.78
C GLU A 26 7.04 -6.00 -0.25
N PHE A 27 5.88 -5.57 0.21
CA PHE A 27 4.80 -6.46 0.60
C PHE A 27 4.18 -7.20 -0.60
N MET A 28 3.95 -6.51 -1.72
CA MET A 28 3.24 -7.07 -2.88
C MET A 28 4.13 -7.78 -3.89
N ARG A 29 5.45 -7.66 -3.82
CA ARG A 29 6.38 -8.27 -4.80
C ARG A 29 6.27 -9.80 -4.91
N TYR A 30 5.79 -10.46 -3.86
CA TYR A 30 5.62 -11.91 -3.86
C TYR A 30 4.53 -12.37 -4.86
N LEU A 31 3.54 -11.52 -5.13
CA LEU A 31 2.48 -11.83 -6.10
C LEU A 31 3.03 -11.91 -7.54
N PRO A 32 3.75 -10.91 -8.09
CA PRO A 32 4.41 -11.03 -9.40
C PRO A 32 5.41 -12.19 -9.46
N ILE A 33 6.17 -12.45 -8.41
CA ILE A 33 7.12 -13.56 -8.35
C ILE A 33 6.42 -14.91 -8.54
N THR A 34 5.32 -15.13 -7.80
CA THR A 34 4.56 -16.38 -7.90
C THR A 34 3.91 -16.53 -9.27
N VAL A 35 3.34 -15.46 -9.81
CA VAL A 35 2.75 -15.45 -11.17
C VAL A 35 3.81 -15.78 -12.23
N CYS A 36 4.98 -15.13 -12.17
CA CYS A 36 6.08 -15.42 -13.09
C CYS A 36 6.55 -16.89 -12.98
N ALA A 37 6.71 -17.40 -11.76
CA ALA A 37 7.12 -18.79 -11.53
C ALA A 37 6.11 -19.79 -12.13
N VAL A 38 4.81 -19.55 -11.93
CA VAL A 38 3.74 -20.39 -12.49
C VAL A 38 3.69 -20.29 -14.00
N LEU A 39 3.85 -19.10 -14.60
CA LEU A 39 3.88 -18.92 -16.05
C LEU A 39 5.09 -19.61 -16.69
N ILE A 40 6.27 -19.51 -16.07
CA ILE A 40 7.48 -20.23 -16.54
C ILE A 40 7.27 -21.73 -16.44
N GLY A 41 6.73 -22.22 -15.32
CA GLY A 41 6.41 -23.64 -15.15
C GLY A 41 5.40 -24.14 -16.19
N SER A 42 4.34 -23.36 -16.44
CA SER A 42 3.34 -23.67 -17.47
C SER A 42 3.95 -23.69 -18.89
N LEU A 43 4.84 -22.73 -19.19
CA LEU A 43 5.55 -22.71 -20.47
C LEU A 43 6.45 -23.94 -20.64
N MET A 44 7.18 -24.32 -19.59
CA MET A 44 8.00 -25.54 -19.57
C MET A 44 7.13 -26.78 -19.78
N TYR A 45 6.01 -26.87 -19.08
CA TYR A 45 5.04 -27.95 -19.26
C TYR A 45 4.54 -28.03 -20.73
N ALA A 46 4.12 -26.90 -21.28
CA ALA A 46 3.60 -26.84 -22.66
C ALA A 46 4.65 -27.20 -23.71
N LEU A 47 5.93 -26.90 -23.48
CA LEU A 47 6.99 -27.17 -24.43
C LEU A 47 7.53 -28.60 -24.35
N PHE A 48 7.61 -29.19 -23.17
CA PHE A 48 8.21 -30.50 -22.95
C PHE A 48 7.18 -31.60 -22.75
N PHE A 49 6.22 -31.41 -21.85
CA PHE A 49 5.28 -32.47 -21.47
C PHE A 49 4.10 -32.60 -22.44
N ALA A 50 3.53 -31.49 -22.92
CA ALA A 50 2.38 -31.58 -23.81
C ALA A 50 2.65 -32.31 -25.14
N PRO A 51 3.79 -32.11 -25.84
CA PRO A 51 4.09 -32.89 -27.03
C PRO A 51 4.31 -34.37 -26.72
N VAL A 52 4.98 -34.71 -25.62
CA VAL A 52 5.23 -36.10 -25.22
C VAL A 52 3.94 -36.81 -24.90
N LEU A 53 3.07 -36.19 -24.07
CA LEU A 53 1.75 -36.73 -23.75
C LEU A 53 0.86 -36.83 -25.00
N GLY A 54 0.92 -35.83 -25.87
CA GLY A 54 0.22 -35.86 -27.15
C GLY A 54 0.66 -37.02 -28.05
N SER A 55 1.95 -37.38 -28.06
CA SER A 55 2.47 -38.52 -28.82
C SER A 55 2.07 -39.86 -28.19
N LEU A 56 1.98 -39.94 -26.86
CA LEU A 56 1.66 -41.18 -26.16
C LEU A 56 0.14 -41.49 -26.15
N PHE A 57 -0.68 -40.47 -25.95
CA PHE A 57 -2.14 -40.63 -25.78
C PHE A 57 -2.94 -40.12 -26.97
N GLY A 58 -2.33 -39.35 -27.86
CA GLY A 58 -2.97 -38.79 -29.03
C GLY A 58 -3.23 -39.92 -30.07
N LYS A 59 -4.50 -40.21 -30.35
CA LYS A 59 -4.85 -41.00 -31.54
C LYS A 59 -4.58 -40.16 -32.77
N VAL A 60 -3.61 -40.55 -33.56
CA VAL A 60 -3.39 -39.95 -34.88
C VAL A 60 -4.55 -40.36 -35.77
N SER A 61 -5.61 -39.55 -35.78
CA SER A 61 -6.61 -39.61 -36.84
C SER A 61 -5.90 -39.06 -38.09
N MET A 62 -5.47 -39.93 -38.99
CA MET A 62 -4.92 -39.45 -40.27
C MET A 62 -5.99 -38.61 -40.95
N PRO A 63 -5.76 -37.31 -41.18
CA PRO A 63 -6.69 -36.53 -41.98
C PRO A 63 -6.76 -37.19 -43.37
N ALA A 64 -7.97 -37.44 -43.84
CA ALA A 64 -8.17 -37.95 -45.17
C ALA A 64 -7.31 -37.16 -46.17
N LYS A 65 -6.59 -37.81 -47.05
CA LYS A 65 -5.60 -37.23 -48.00
C LYS A 65 -6.10 -35.96 -48.73
N GLY A 66 -7.40 -35.66 -48.72
CA GLY A 66 -8.00 -34.45 -49.30
C GLY A 66 -7.87 -33.18 -48.45
N LEU A 67 -7.75 -33.28 -47.12
CA LEU A 67 -7.68 -32.08 -46.26
C LEU A 67 -6.28 -31.49 -46.16
N VAL A 68 -5.22 -32.30 -46.28
CA VAL A 68 -3.85 -31.83 -46.29
C VAL A 68 -3.51 -31.08 -47.59
N SER A 69 -4.13 -31.46 -48.70
CA SER A 69 -4.00 -30.76 -49.98
C SER A 69 -4.70 -29.41 -50.01
N GLN A 70 -5.74 -29.23 -49.19
CA GLN A 70 -6.45 -27.94 -49.06
C GLN A 70 -5.75 -26.98 -48.05
N ALA A 71 -5.04 -27.50 -47.09
CA ALA A 71 -4.25 -26.68 -46.14
C ALA A 71 -2.95 -26.12 -46.72
N SER A 72 -2.45 -26.67 -47.81
CA SER A 72 -1.22 -26.23 -48.51
C SER A 72 -1.49 -25.25 -49.67
N HIS A 73 -2.71 -25.15 -50.14
CA HIS A 73 -3.15 -24.03 -50.99
C HIS A 73 -3.55 -22.87 -50.12
N HIS A 74 -2.94 -21.71 -50.32
CA HIS A 74 -3.40 -20.41 -49.89
C HIS A 74 -4.83 -20.18 -50.46
N ASP A 75 -5.81 -20.88 -49.93
CA ASP A 75 -7.20 -20.45 -50.11
C ASP A 75 -7.36 -19.17 -49.26
N GLU A 76 -7.16 -18.05 -49.96
CA GLU A 76 -7.68 -16.76 -49.49
C GLU A 76 -9.11 -17.03 -49.01
N VAL A 77 -9.24 -16.97 -47.67
CA VAL A 77 -10.58 -17.03 -47.07
C VAL A 77 -11.40 -15.94 -47.78
N ASP A 78 -12.27 -16.38 -48.67
CA ASP A 78 -13.05 -15.48 -49.54
C ASP A 78 -13.92 -14.60 -48.64
N SER A 79 -13.37 -13.44 -48.31
CA SER A 79 -14.01 -12.47 -47.38
C SER A 79 -15.37 -12.00 -47.91
N THR A 80 -15.69 -12.31 -49.19
CA THR A 80 -16.97 -11.99 -49.77
C THR A 80 -18.13 -12.85 -49.23
N LYS A 81 -17.81 -14.05 -48.69
CA LYS A 81 -18.78 -14.97 -48.10
C LYS A 81 -19.14 -14.66 -46.65
N LEU A 82 -18.37 -13.77 -45.97
CA LEU A 82 -18.63 -13.36 -44.61
C LEU A 82 -19.77 -12.32 -44.56
N ARG A 83 -20.73 -12.50 -43.63
CA ARG A 83 -21.85 -11.58 -43.44
C ARG A 83 -21.72 -10.79 -42.14
N GLY A 84 -22.15 -9.52 -42.15
CA GLY A 84 -22.24 -8.68 -40.97
C GLY A 84 -20.91 -8.34 -40.31
N PHE A 85 -20.83 -8.47 -39.00
CA PHE A 85 -19.67 -8.11 -38.16
C PHE A 85 -18.38 -8.83 -38.58
N SER A 86 -18.48 -10.12 -39.02
CA SER A 86 -17.31 -10.90 -39.43
C SER A 86 -16.64 -10.32 -40.69
N ARG A 87 -17.40 -9.70 -41.61
CA ARG A 87 -16.83 -9.01 -42.79
C ARG A 87 -16.07 -7.75 -42.38
N ALA A 88 -16.63 -6.93 -41.47
CA ALA A 88 -15.95 -5.74 -40.97
C ALA A 88 -14.65 -6.10 -40.26
N TYR A 89 -14.68 -7.12 -39.38
CA TYR A 89 -13.49 -7.63 -38.69
C TYR A 89 -12.45 -8.13 -39.67
N ALA A 90 -12.82 -8.95 -40.65
CA ALA A 90 -11.88 -9.46 -41.66
C ALA A 90 -11.26 -8.33 -42.49
N GLY A 91 -12.03 -7.28 -42.80
CA GLY A 91 -11.53 -6.08 -43.49
C GLY A 91 -10.46 -5.34 -42.68
N ILE A 92 -10.72 -5.10 -41.39
CA ILE A 92 -9.76 -4.45 -40.44
C ILE A 92 -8.50 -5.32 -40.31
N LEU A 93 -8.68 -6.64 -40.13
CA LEU A 93 -7.55 -7.56 -39.97
C LEU A 93 -6.69 -7.60 -41.23
N ARG A 94 -7.29 -7.65 -42.42
CA ARG A 94 -6.56 -7.63 -43.71
C ARG A 94 -5.80 -6.30 -43.87
N GLY A 95 -6.39 -5.16 -43.52
CA GLY A 95 -5.73 -3.86 -43.51
C GLY A 95 -4.53 -3.82 -42.54
N ALA A 96 -4.72 -4.37 -41.35
CA ALA A 96 -3.67 -4.44 -40.34
C ALA A 96 -2.48 -5.31 -40.76
N VAL A 97 -2.77 -6.48 -41.37
CA VAL A 97 -1.72 -7.41 -41.87
C VAL A 97 -0.98 -6.82 -43.07
N ASN A 98 -1.65 -6.10 -43.94
CA ASN A 98 -1.03 -5.47 -45.11
C ASN A 98 -0.15 -4.26 -44.75
N SER A 99 -0.39 -3.62 -43.61
CA SER A 99 0.35 -2.44 -43.18
C SER A 99 0.88 -2.58 -41.74
N PRO A 100 1.78 -3.53 -41.49
CA PRO A 100 2.25 -3.83 -40.13
C PRO A 100 2.98 -2.64 -39.46
N ILE A 101 3.72 -1.85 -40.25
CA ILE A 101 4.42 -0.66 -39.77
C ILE A 101 3.42 0.41 -39.29
N LEU A 102 2.35 0.63 -40.02
CA LEU A 102 1.32 1.59 -39.66
C LEU A 102 0.61 1.17 -38.36
N VAL A 103 0.31 -0.13 -38.22
CA VAL A 103 -0.29 -0.67 -36.97
C VAL A 103 0.66 -0.52 -35.81
N PHE A 104 1.96 -0.79 -35.99
CA PHE A 104 2.96 -0.65 -34.94
C PHE A 104 3.08 0.82 -34.48
N PHE A 105 3.27 1.75 -35.37
CA PHE A 105 3.34 3.18 -35.01
C PHE A 105 2.00 3.73 -34.49
N GLY A 106 0.88 3.25 -35.02
CA GLY A 106 -0.45 3.58 -34.54
C GLY A 106 -0.67 3.11 -33.08
N SER A 107 -0.21 1.92 -32.71
CA SER A 107 -0.30 1.42 -31.34
C SER A 107 0.57 2.22 -30.39
N ILE A 108 1.81 2.56 -30.78
CA ILE A 108 2.68 3.44 -29.99
C ILE A 108 2.05 4.83 -29.82
N PHE A 109 1.56 5.41 -30.91
CA PHE A 109 0.89 6.71 -30.84
C PHE A 109 -0.31 6.70 -29.89
N THR A 110 -1.13 5.65 -29.95
CA THR A 110 -2.29 5.48 -29.05
C THR A 110 -1.82 5.39 -27.59
N LEU A 111 -0.79 4.59 -27.32
CA LEU A 111 -0.24 4.44 -25.98
C LEU A 111 0.32 5.77 -25.44
N VAL A 112 1.10 6.49 -26.23
CA VAL A 112 1.65 7.80 -25.86
C VAL A 112 0.51 8.81 -25.64
N SER A 113 -0.52 8.80 -26.50
CA SER A 113 -1.69 9.69 -26.35
C SER A 113 -2.47 9.41 -25.07
N ILE A 114 -2.66 8.14 -24.71
CA ILE A 114 -3.31 7.77 -23.45
C ILE A 114 -2.44 8.21 -22.26
N ALA A 115 -1.14 7.94 -22.29
CA ALA A 115 -0.22 8.37 -21.24
C ALA A 115 -0.21 9.90 -21.07
N PHE A 116 -0.16 10.63 -22.17
CA PHE A 116 -0.21 12.09 -22.17
C PHE A 116 -1.54 12.62 -21.61
N ALA A 117 -2.66 12.03 -22.02
CA ALA A 117 -3.97 12.39 -21.48
C ALA A 117 -4.07 12.09 -19.98
N TYR A 118 -3.52 10.95 -19.55
CA TYR A 118 -3.50 10.59 -18.14
C TYR A 118 -2.65 11.53 -17.28
N ILE A 119 -1.48 11.94 -17.75
CA ILE A 119 -0.60 12.88 -17.04
C ILE A 119 -1.27 14.27 -16.91
N ASN A 120 -2.01 14.73 -17.95
CA ASN A 120 -2.61 16.07 -17.93
C ASN A 120 -3.99 16.13 -17.27
N PHE A 121 -4.77 15.05 -17.34
CA PHE A 121 -6.16 14.99 -16.87
C PHE A 121 -6.40 13.97 -15.79
N GLY A 122 -5.40 13.13 -15.47
CA GLY A 122 -5.50 12.14 -14.41
C GLY A 122 -5.48 12.76 -13.02
N ALA A 123 -6.25 12.19 -12.09
CA ALA A 123 -6.29 12.59 -10.69
C ALA A 123 -5.09 12.08 -9.85
N GLY A 124 -4.09 11.48 -10.49
CA GLY A 124 -2.97 10.84 -9.80
C GLY A 124 -3.15 9.31 -9.69
N VAL A 125 -2.14 8.67 -9.12
CA VAL A 125 -2.16 7.22 -8.82
C VAL A 125 -2.07 7.06 -7.33
N GLU A 126 -3.15 6.64 -6.70
CA GLU A 126 -3.14 6.18 -5.33
C GLU A 126 -3.09 4.65 -5.32
N PHE A 127 -2.06 4.10 -4.73
CA PHE A 127 -1.90 2.65 -4.62
C PHE A 127 -2.80 2.06 -3.52
N PHE A 128 -2.90 2.77 -2.40
CA PHE A 128 -3.87 2.52 -1.34
C PHE A 128 -4.75 3.77 -1.22
N THR A 129 -6.01 3.64 -1.56
CA THR A 129 -6.98 4.71 -1.33
C THR A 129 -7.17 4.90 0.16
N SER A 130 -7.12 6.15 0.62
CA SER A 130 -7.49 6.50 1.98
C SER A 130 -8.97 6.15 2.18
N VAL A 131 -9.20 5.03 2.85
CA VAL A 131 -10.55 4.61 3.22
C VAL A 131 -10.87 5.27 4.56
N GLU A 132 -12.12 5.68 4.71
CA GLU A 132 -12.61 6.19 5.99
C GLU A 132 -12.23 5.26 7.14
N PRO A 133 -11.55 5.77 8.19
CA PRO A 133 -11.06 4.94 9.28
C PRO A 133 -12.23 4.30 10.04
N ALA A 134 -12.14 3.00 10.23
CA ALA A 134 -13.05 2.25 11.11
C ALA A 134 -12.51 2.17 12.54
N GLN A 135 -11.21 2.40 12.70
CA GLN A 135 -10.50 2.31 13.97
C GLN A 135 -9.43 3.39 14.04
N THR A 136 -9.23 3.92 15.23
CA THR A 136 -8.14 4.84 15.50
C THR A 136 -7.37 4.43 16.76
N ARG A 137 -6.13 4.88 16.83
CA ARG A 137 -5.25 4.67 17.98
C ARG A 137 -4.84 6.01 18.55
N VAL A 138 -5.05 6.16 19.85
CA VAL A 138 -4.61 7.32 20.62
C VAL A 138 -3.41 6.90 21.45
N GLN A 139 -2.25 7.47 21.19
CA GLN A 139 -1.02 7.26 21.95
C GLN A 139 -0.83 8.43 22.92
N ILE A 140 -0.54 8.09 24.17
CA ILE A 140 -0.47 9.06 25.26
C ILE A 140 0.97 9.10 25.74
N PHE A 141 1.58 10.26 25.58
CA PHE A 141 2.95 10.53 26.02
C PHE A 141 2.91 11.47 27.21
N ALA A 142 3.62 11.12 28.26
CA ALA A 142 3.73 11.96 29.45
C ALA A 142 5.19 12.09 29.89
N ARG A 143 5.54 13.29 30.32
CA ARG A 143 6.87 13.67 30.72
C ARG A 143 7.01 13.51 32.23
N GLY A 144 7.93 12.68 32.68
CA GLY A 144 8.24 12.55 34.10
C GLY A 144 8.45 11.10 34.55
N ASN A 145 8.82 10.94 35.83
CA ASN A 145 8.94 9.63 36.45
C ASN A 145 7.65 9.34 37.24
N PHE A 146 6.66 8.81 36.54
CA PHE A 146 5.35 8.51 37.11
C PHE A 146 5.31 7.11 37.72
N SER A 147 4.62 6.97 38.84
CA SER A 147 4.23 5.67 39.37
C SER A 147 3.17 5.00 38.47
N PRO A 148 3.03 3.67 38.51
CA PRO A 148 1.99 2.99 37.73
C PRO A 148 0.57 3.48 37.98
N VAL A 149 0.30 3.99 39.17
CA VAL A 149 -1.00 4.56 39.54
C VAL A 149 -1.22 5.90 38.86
N GLU A 150 -0.23 6.78 38.86
CA GLU A 150 -0.29 8.08 38.18
C GLU A 150 -0.42 7.90 36.67
N ILE A 151 0.32 6.95 36.07
CA ILE A 151 0.19 6.59 34.64
C ILE A 151 -1.24 6.17 34.35
N ARG A 152 -1.81 5.27 35.15
CA ARG A 152 -3.19 4.83 35.00
C ARG A 152 -4.16 6.02 35.06
N ASP A 153 -3.99 6.93 36.04
CA ASP A 153 -4.90 8.05 36.23
C ASP A 153 -4.84 9.03 35.06
N ILE A 154 -3.63 9.28 34.49
CA ILE A 154 -3.46 10.07 33.27
C ILE A 154 -4.21 9.42 32.10
N VAL A 155 -4.03 8.12 31.89
CA VAL A 155 -4.65 7.40 30.79
C VAL A 155 -6.16 7.36 30.93
N VAL A 156 -6.69 7.18 32.14
CA VAL A 156 -8.12 7.22 32.45
C VAL A 156 -8.73 8.61 32.20
N ASP A 157 -7.99 9.70 32.44
CA ASP A 157 -8.49 11.06 32.16
C ASP A 157 -8.67 11.27 30.64
N VAL A 158 -7.69 10.81 29.82
CA VAL A 158 -7.81 10.83 28.37
C VAL A 158 -8.96 9.95 27.88
N GLU A 159 -9.08 8.75 28.43
CA GLU A 159 -10.16 7.81 28.12
C GLU A 159 -11.54 8.42 28.35
N LYS A 160 -11.75 9.06 29.52
CA LYS A 160 -13.02 9.71 29.85
C LYS A 160 -13.40 10.78 28.84
N ARG A 161 -12.44 11.61 28.41
CA ARG A 161 -12.70 12.65 27.41
C ARG A 161 -13.10 12.07 26.06
N ILE A 162 -12.46 10.98 25.65
CA ILE A 162 -12.86 10.25 24.43
C ILE A 162 -14.28 9.68 24.59
N MET A 163 -14.59 9.12 25.75
CA MET A 163 -15.91 8.57 26.03
C MET A 163 -17.00 9.64 26.04
N GLU A 164 -16.70 10.86 26.49
CA GLU A 164 -17.65 12.00 26.48
C GLU A 164 -18.01 12.44 25.06
N VAL A 165 -17.06 12.36 24.11
CA VAL A 165 -17.33 12.63 22.68
C VAL A 165 -18.23 11.55 22.08
N GLY A 166 -18.08 10.29 22.52
CA GLY A 166 -18.88 9.17 22.00
C GLY A 166 -18.40 8.64 20.66
N HIS A 167 -19.31 8.15 19.83
CA HIS A 167 -19.10 7.61 18.47
C HIS A 167 -18.23 6.34 18.42
N TYR A 168 -17.98 5.69 19.56
CA TYR A 168 -17.24 4.43 19.64
C TYR A 168 -18.17 3.22 19.82
N LYS A 169 -17.75 2.07 19.32
CA LYS A 169 -18.39 0.77 19.55
C LYS A 169 -17.63 -0.01 20.61
N ASN A 170 -16.31 -0.06 20.46
CA ASN A 170 -15.40 -0.70 21.40
C ASN A 170 -14.26 0.27 21.72
N LEU A 171 -13.83 0.27 22.96
CA LEU A 171 -12.70 1.03 23.44
C LEU A 171 -11.83 0.10 24.28
N VAL A 172 -10.55 -0.01 23.93
CA VAL A 172 -9.58 -0.83 24.65
C VAL A 172 -8.42 0.04 25.07
N THR A 173 -8.24 0.18 26.37
CA THR A 173 -7.22 1.03 26.97
C THR A 173 -6.13 0.20 27.62
N GLN A 174 -4.89 0.51 27.29
CA GLN A 174 -3.70 -0.04 27.94
C GLN A 174 -2.91 1.10 28.60
N SER A 175 -2.59 0.93 29.86
CA SER A 175 -1.70 1.82 30.60
C SER A 175 -0.39 1.09 30.96
N GLY A 176 0.75 1.74 30.79
CA GLY A 176 2.08 1.17 31.09
C GLY A 176 3.17 1.80 30.24
N SER A 177 4.37 1.88 30.79
CA SER A 177 5.51 2.47 30.08
C SER A 177 6.04 1.55 28.98
N GLY A 178 6.23 2.09 27.80
CA GLY A 178 6.97 1.44 26.70
C GLY A 178 6.28 0.30 25.97
N GLN A 179 4.99 0.04 26.20
CA GLN A 179 4.27 -1.00 25.46
C GLN A 179 3.16 -0.40 24.57
N SER A 180 3.24 -0.69 23.28
CA SER A 180 2.18 -0.40 22.34
C SER A 180 1.45 -1.69 21.96
N LEU A 181 0.14 -1.75 22.22
CA LEU A 181 -0.73 -2.78 21.66
C LEU A 181 -0.78 -2.60 20.12
N GLY A 182 -0.53 -3.68 19.39
CA GLY A 182 -0.74 -3.70 17.93
C GLY A 182 0.51 -3.58 17.07
N GLY A 183 1.73 -3.85 17.60
CA GLY A 183 2.92 -4.11 16.77
C GLY A 183 3.44 -2.94 15.94
N GLY A 184 3.04 -1.72 16.23
CA GLY A 184 3.60 -0.51 15.61
C GLY A 184 4.97 -0.20 16.19
N GLN A 185 5.91 0.11 15.34
CA GLN A 185 7.27 0.51 15.68
C GLN A 185 7.29 1.71 16.63
N SER A 186 8.23 1.66 17.52
CA SER A 186 8.65 2.67 18.48
C SER A 186 7.85 2.69 19.78
N SER A 187 8.32 1.90 20.71
CA SER A 187 8.08 2.20 22.11
C SER A 187 8.94 3.40 22.49
N ALA A 188 8.47 4.60 22.22
CA ALA A 188 9.11 5.78 22.79
C ALA A 188 9.06 5.62 24.31
N PRO A 189 10.17 5.87 25.04
CA PRO A 189 10.25 5.62 26.48
C PRO A 189 9.25 6.47 27.30
N ASP A 190 8.69 7.50 26.71
CA ASP A 190 7.70 8.39 27.28
C ASP A 190 6.25 8.02 26.94
N LEU A 191 6.03 6.95 26.17
CA LEU A 191 4.71 6.39 25.93
C LEU A 191 4.17 5.76 27.22
N VAL A 192 3.13 6.34 27.80
CA VAL A 192 2.53 5.90 29.06
C VAL A 192 1.21 5.17 28.87
N GLY A 193 0.59 5.28 27.71
CA GLY A 193 -0.64 4.55 27.42
C GLY A 193 -1.05 4.59 25.95
N THR A 194 -1.90 3.63 25.59
CA THR A 194 -2.48 3.52 24.26
C THR A 194 -3.96 3.17 24.37
N ILE A 195 -4.80 3.91 23.65
CA ILE A 195 -6.23 3.66 23.56
C ILE A 195 -6.55 3.27 22.12
N PHE A 196 -7.14 2.09 21.92
CA PHE A 196 -7.70 1.68 20.66
C PHE A 196 -9.20 1.93 20.67
N VAL A 197 -9.66 2.66 19.67
CA VAL A 197 -11.06 3.00 19.52
C VAL A 197 -11.57 2.41 18.20
N GLU A 198 -12.53 1.51 18.30
CA GLU A 198 -13.32 1.07 17.15
C GLU A 198 -14.55 1.97 17.06
N PHE A 199 -14.73 2.61 15.91
CA PHE A 199 -15.88 3.49 15.69
C PHE A 199 -17.17 2.70 15.53
N THR A 200 -18.29 3.35 15.83
CA THR A 200 -19.61 2.82 15.52
C THR A 200 -19.74 2.55 14.01
N ASP A 201 -20.48 1.52 13.62
CA ASP A 201 -20.64 1.13 12.21
C ASP A 201 -21.10 2.34 11.38
N ARG A 202 -20.44 2.54 10.22
CA ARG A 202 -20.72 3.62 9.27
C ARG A 202 -22.20 3.73 8.90
N ARG A 203 -22.93 2.62 8.89
CA ARG A 203 -24.37 2.60 8.53
C ARG A 203 -25.27 3.24 9.59
N ILE A 204 -24.78 3.40 10.81
CA ILE A 204 -25.56 3.85 11.98
C ILE A 204 -25.11 5.23 12.41
N ARG A 205 -23.89 5.65 12.07
CA ARG A 205 -23.35 6.96 12.46
C ARG A 205 -23.64 8.02 11.40
N ASP A 206 -23.90 9.23 11.85
CA ASP A 206 -24.15 10.41 10.99
C ASP A 206 -22.85 11.20 10.71
N VAL A 207 -21.75 10.86 11.42
CA VAL A 207 -20.46 11.59 11.39
C VAL A 207 -19.40 10.74 10.70
N ASP A 208 -18.58 11.35 9.85
CA ASP A 208 -17.46 10.71 9.17
C ASP A 208 -16.34 10.35 10.18
N GLY A 209 -15.61 9.27 9.90
CA GLY A 209 -14.50 8.81 10.74
C GLY A 209 -13.38 9.85 10.89
N PHE A 210 -13.07 10.60 9.86
CA PHE A 210 -12.09 11.70 9.92
C PHE A 210 -12.57 12.86 10.81
N GLU A 211 -13.87 13.13 10.80
CA GLU A 211 -14.47 14.14 11.65
C GLU A 211 -14.48 13.69 13.12
N ILE A 212 -14.74 12.41 13.40
CA ILE A 212 -14.65 11.83 14.75
C ILE A 212 -13.23 11.96 15.30
N GLU A 213 -12.21 11.71 14.49
CA GLU A 213 -10.81 11.90 14.91
C GLU A 213 -10.51 13.35 15.25
N ASN A 214 -11.03 14.31 14.50
CA ASN A 214 -10.87 15.72 14.81
C ASN A 214 -11.57 16.08 16.11
N LEU A 215 -12.76 15.53 16.39
CA LEU A 215 -13.46 15.72 17.65
C LEU A 215 -12.65 15.16 18.83
N TYR A 216 -12.08 13.98 18.67
CA TYR A 216 -11.20 13.41 19.70
C TYR A 216 -9.94 14.26 19.89
N ARG A 217 -9.31 14.75 18.81
CA ARG A 217 -8.12 15.61 18.88
C ARG A 217 -8.40 16.89 19.66
N GLU A 218 -9.54 17.53 19.42
CA GLU A 218 -9.94 18.72 20.17
C GLU A 218 -10.24 18.41 21.64
N ALA A 219 -10.87 17.28 21.95
CA ALA A 219 -11.20 16.88 23.32
C ALA A 219 -9.96 16.61 24.19
N ILE A 220 -8.86 16.10 23.57
CA ILE A 220 -7.66 15.73 24.32
C ILE A 220 -6.53 16.76 24.25
N LYS A 221 -6.69 17.84 23.49
CA LYS A 221 -5.67 18.85 23.21
C LYS A 221 -5.17 19.57 24.47
N ASP A 222 -6.06 19.88 25.40
CA ASP A 222 -5.80 20.76 26.53
C ASP A 222 -5.50 20.00 27.84
N ILE A 223 -4.86 18.84 27.78
CA ILE A 223 -4.48 18.08 28.98
C ILE A 223 -3.08 18.53 29.43
N PRO A 224 -2.94 19.17 30.60
CA PRO A 224 -1.65 19.66 31.05
C PRO A 224 -0.62 18.53 31.27
N GLY A 225 0.57 18.67 30.70
CA GLY A 225 1.67 17.72 30.90
C GLY A 225 1.55 16.42 30.11
N VAL A 226 0.54 16.29 29.28
CA VAL A 226 0.27 15.13 28.42
C VAL A 226 0.30 15.55 26.96
N LYS A 227 0.99 14.80 26.14
CA LYS A 227 0.90 14.89 24.66
C LYS A 227 0.16 13.66 24.16
N ALA A 228 -1.00 13.85 23.55
CA ALA A 228 -1.74 12.76 22.96
C ALA A 228 -1.70 12.86 21.44
N GLU A 229 -1.38 11.77 20.78
CA GLU A 229 -1.34 11.66 19.32
C GLU A 229 -2.39 10.68 18.84
N ILE A 230 -3.12 11.07 17.81
CA ILE A 230 -4.13 10.22 17.17
C ILE A 230 -3.58 9.74 15.84
N SER A 231 -3.55 8.43 15.66
CA SER A 231 -3.12 7.80 14.41
C SER A 231 -4.19 6.88 13.85
N ILE A 232 -4.44 7.02 12.56
CA ILE A 232 -5.33 6.12 11.82
C ILE A 232 -4.68 4.74 11.76
N ILE A 233 -5.47 3.71 11.99
CA ILE A 233 -5.03 2.33 11.74
C ILE A 233 -5.41 2.03 10.29
N GLU A 234 -4.47 2.24 9.39
CA GLU A 234 -4.66 1.94 7.98
C GLU A 234 -4.73 0.43 7.73
N GLN A 235 -5.62 0.03 6.84
CA GLN A 235 -5.67 -1.34 6.35
C GLN A 235 -4.60 -1.51 5.26
N GLY A 236 -3.48 -2.06 5.64
CA GLY A 236 -2.37 -2.27 4.70
C GLY A 236 -1.06 -2.58 5.44
N PRO A 237 0.05 -2.68 4.72
CA PRO A 237 1.35 -2.76 5.36
C PRO A 237 1.60 -1.45 6.14
N PRO A 238 2.17 -1.53 7.36
CA PRO A 238 2.47 -0.35 8.15
C PRO A 238 3.49 0.52 7.39
N VAL A 239 3.05 1.63 6.86
CA VAL A 239 3.90 2.56 6.10
C VAL A 239 4.54 3.63 7.00
N GLY A 240 4.15 3.70 8.27
CA GLY A 240 4.58 4.77 9.18
C GLY A 240 3.98 6.13 8.81
N LYS A 241 4.57 7.22 9.30
CA LYS A 241 4.15 8.57 8.92
C LYS A 241 4.59 8.86 7.48
N GLU A 242 3.78 9.60 6.72
CA GLU A 242 4.04 9.93 5.30
C GLU A 242 5.37 10.61 5.06
N LEU A 243 5.78 11.46 5.99
CA LEU A 243 7.08 12.12 5.97
C LEU A 243 7.94 11.59 7.11
N GLN A 244 9.04 10.93 6.77
CA GLN A 244 10.03 10.44 7.72
C GLN A 244 11.38 11.08 7.39
N LEU A 245 11.95 11.77 8.36
CA LEU A 245 13.28 12.37 8.26
C LEU A 245 14.23 11.65 9.21
N GLU A 246 15.24 11.01 8.65
CA GLU A 246 16.28 10.34 9.43
C GLU A 246 17.51 11.22 9.58
N ILE A 247 17.95 11.43 10.81
CA ILE A 247 19.13 12.23 11.13
C ILE A 247 20.21 11.30 11.68
N TYR A 248 21.35 11.27 11.03
CA TYR A 248 22.49 10.44 11.42
C TYR A 248 23.59 11.29 12.03
N GLY A 249 24.25 10.78 13.08
CA GLY A 249 25.37 11.44 13.73
C GLY A 249 26.13 10.50 14.66
N GLU A 250 27.40 10.79 14.92
CA GLU A 250 28.25 10.00 15.82
C GLU A 250 28.06 10.37 17.30
N ASN A 251 27.65 11.60 17.57
CA ASN A 251 27.48 12.12 18.92
C ASN A 251 26.00 12.28 19.27
N LEU A 252 25.54 11.55 20.27
CA LEU A 252 24.14 11.55 20.69
C LEU A 252 23.64 12.94 21.14
N THR A 253 24.50 13.73 21.83
CA THR A 253 24.11 15.06 22.32
C THR A 253 23.86 16.03 21.16
N ASP A 254 24.74 16.01 20.14
CA ASP A 254 24.59 16.83 18.96
C ASP A 254 23.38 16.39 18.14
N LEU A 255 23.17 15.08 18.05
CA LEU A 255 22.05 14.50 17.33
C LEU A 255 20.69 14.90 17.95
N ILE A 256 20.57 14.86 19.28
CA ILE A 256 19.37 15.31 20.01
C ILE A 256 19.14 16.82 19.81
N SER A 257 20.20 17.62 19.84
CA SER A 257 20.09 19.07 19.64
C SER A 257 19.62 19.42 18.24
N GLU A 258 20.14 18.75 17.21
CA GLU A 258 19.75 18.95 15.81
C GLU A 258 18.34 18.41 15.56
N ALA A 259 17.98 17.24 16.09
CA ALA A 259 16.62 16.71 15.98
C ALA A 259 15.59 17.67 16.61
N THR A 260 15.90 18.24 17.76
CA THR A 260 15.06 19.23 18.43
C THR A 260 14.92 20.51 17.57
N ARG A 261 16.01 20.97 16.95
CA ARG A 261 15.99 22.13 16.07
C ARG A 261 15.12 21.90 14.82
N VAL A 262 15.28 20.74 14.20
CA VAL A 262 14.49 20.34 13.04
C VAL A 262 13.02 20.21 13.40
N ARG A 263 12.69 19.54 14.49
CA ARG A 263 11.31 19.43 14.98
C ARG A 263 10.67 20.79 15.19
N ASN A 264 11.37 21.70 15.91
CA ASN A 264 10.85 23.05 16.15
C ASN A 264 10.64 23.84 14.87
N TYR A 265 11.50 23.66 13.88
CA TYR A 265 11.33 24.28 12.56
C TYR A 265 10.10 23.71 11.83
N LEU A 266 9.91 22.39 11.85
CA LEU A 266 8.75 21.75 11.22
C LEU A 266 7.44 22.15 11.91
N GLN A 267 7.41 22.22 13.24
CA GLN A 267 6.21 22.60 14.01
C GLN A 267 5.81 24.06 13.85
N ASN A 268 6.79 24.98 13.79
CA ASN A 268 6.53 26.43 13.82
C ASN A 268 6.75 27.12 12.48
N GLY A 269 7.55 26.53 11.58
CA GLY A 269 7.94 27.13 10.33
C GLY A 269 7.18 26.63 9.09
N MET A 270 6.48 25.50 9.22
CA MET A 270 5.74 24.89 8.11
C MET A 270 4.25 24.77 8.47
N THR A 271 3.40 25.12 7.50
CA THR A 271 1.95 24.95 7.63
C THR A 271 1.50 23.68 6.93
N GLY A 272 0.52 22.98 7.51
CA GLY A 272 -0.06 21.75 6.95
C GLY A 272 0.56 20.45 7.46
N LEU A 273 1.52 20.52 8.39
CA LEU A 273 2.01 19.35 9.10
C LEU A 273 1.19 19.12 10.37
N ILE A 274 0.75 17.88 10.57
CA ILE A 274 -0.01 17.43 11.72
C ILE A 274 0.80 16.34 12.42
N ASP A 275 0.76 16.31 13.76
CA ASP A 275 1.40 15.28 14.59
C ASP A 275 2.90 15.09 14.31
N VAL A 276 3.65 16.21 14.29
CA VAL A 276 5.11 16.19 14.16
C VAL A 276 5.72 15.59 15.43
N ASP A 277 6.41 14.48 15.27
CA ASP A 277 7.00 13.68 16.33
C ASP A 277 8.48 13.40 16.08
N ASP A 278 9.23 13.08 17.12
CA ASP A 278 10.59 12.58 17.04
C ASP A 278 10.79 11.37 17.96
N THR A 279 11.80 10.56 17.67
CA THR A 279 12.16 9.39 18.47
C THR A 279 13.08 9.73 19.64
N THR A 280 13.38 11.01 19.88
CA THR A 280 14.22 11.41 21.01
C THR A 280 13.43 11.29 22.31
N PRO A 281 14.00 10.66 23.35
CA PRO A 281 13.34 10.57 24.64
C PRO A 281 13.16 11.98 25.23
N ILE A 282 11.99 12.22 25.81
CA ILE A 282 11.73 13.48 26.53
C ILE A 282 12.65 13.52 27.76
N PRO A 283 13.48 14.57 27.91
CA PRO A 283 14.42 14.62 29.04
C PRO A 283 13.66 14.60 30.37
N GLY A 284 13.89 13.55 31.13
CA GLY A 284 13.37 13.39 32.49
C GLY A 284 14.31 14.00 33.55
N ILE A 285 13.79 14.14 34.75
CA ILE A 285 14.60 14.54 35.92
C ILE A 285 15.12 13.26 36.57
N GLU A 286 16.44 13.04 36.53
CA GLU A 286 17.11 11.93 37.23
C GLU A 286 17.68 12.42 38.56
N TRP A 287 17.28 11.78 39.67
CA TRP A 287 17.83 12.02 40.97
C TRP A 287 18.95 10.99 41.26
N ARG A 288 20.18 11.42 41.32
CA ARG A 288 21.32 10.57 41.75
C ARG A 288 21.63 10.84 43.22
N ILE A 289 21.36 9.84 44.04
CA ILE A 289 21.69 9.89 45.46
C ILE A 289 23.08 9.25 45.65
N HIS A 290 24.05 10.05 46.03
CA HIS A 290 25.37 9.56 46.46
C HIS A 290 25.33 9.36 47.95
N VAL A 291 25.57 8.12 48.41
CA VAL A 291 25.66 7.81 49.83
C VAL A 291 27.16 7.65 50.15
N ASP A 292 27.71 8.59 50.91
CA ASP A 292 29.03 8.44 51.51
C ASP A 292 28.96 7.41 52.66
N ARG A 293 29.85 6.42 52.60
CA ARG A 293 29.97 5.37 53.61
C ARG A 293 31.10 5.69 54.57
#